data_59183ff44d62ccda24da0d060edb5f6f
#
_entry.id   59183ff44d62ccda24da0d060edb5f6f
#
_cell.length_a   1.000
_cell.length_b   1.000
_cell.length_c   1.000
_cell.angle_alpha   90.00
_cell.angle_beta   90.00
_cell.angle_gamma   90.00
#
_symmetry.space_group_name_H-M   'P 1'
#
loop_
_entity.id
_entity.type
_entity.pdbx_description
1 polymer ?
#
loop_
_entity_poly.entity_id
_entity_poly.type
_entity_poly.pdbx_seq_one_letter_code
_entity_poly.pdbx_strand_id
1 'polypeptide(L)'
;MFKIDYALDGPVPWKSEECSRAGTVHVGGTLAEIAAAELAVWRGEPPEKPFVLVAQQSLFDSTRAPAGKHTLWTYCHVPNGSSFDMTERLESQIERFAPDFRDRILARHVSTPVELERYNTNYVGGDINGGVQDLWQLYTRPTIRLVPYSTPARGIYFCSSSTPPGGGVHGMCGYFAAQAALRDL
;
A
#
# COMPACT_ATOMS: atom_id res chain seq x y z
N MET A 1 5.08 5.41 0.63
CA MET A 1 5.31 4.10 0.01
C MET A 1 6.10 4.24 -1.28
N PHE A 2 6.77 3.17 -1.72
CA PHE A 2 7.41 3.04 -3.03
C PHE A 2 6.64 1.97 -3.82
N LYS A 3 6.19 2.30 -5.03
CA LYS A 3 5.29 1.46 -5.84
C LYS A 3 5.90 1.16 -7.20
N ILE A 4 5.69 -0.06 -7.71
CA ILE A 4 6.01 -0.43 -9.08
C ILE A 4 4.80 -1.10 -9.72
N ASP A 5 4.46 -0.65 -10.92
CA ASP A 5 3.52 -1.31 -11.82
C ASP A 5 4.31 -2.06 -12.89
N TYR A 6 3.90 -3.30 -13.20
CA TYR A 6 4.56 -4.15 -14.18
C TYR A 6 3.61 -4.59 -15.28
N ALA A 7 4.15 -4.68 -16.51
CA ALA A 7 3.63 -5.53 -17.57
C ALA A 7 4.49 -6.79 -17.63
N LEU A 8 3.85 -7.97 -17.59
CA LEU A 8 4.52 -9.25 -17.50
C LEU A 8 4.21 -10.16 -18.69
N ASP A 9 5.20 -10.98 -19.09
CA ASP A 9 5.08 -12.03 -20.09
C ASP A 9 4.63 -13.36 -19.45
N GLY A 10 3.51 -13.34 -18.80
CA GLY A 10 2.95 -14.47 -18.05
C GLY A 10 2.71 -14.16 -16.57
N PRO A 11 2.09 -15.09 -15.83
CA PRO A 11 1.85 -14.92 -14.41
C PRO A 11 3.16 -14.97 -13.61
N VAL A 12 3.11 -14.46 -12.36
CA VAL A 12 4.25 -14.56 -11.42
C VAL A 12 4.55 -16.04 -11.14
N PRO A 13 5.81 -16.48 -11.31
CA PRO A 13 6.21 -17.90 -11.21
C PRO A 13 6.41 -18.32 -9.74
N TRP A 14 5.35 -18.29 -8.94
CA TRP A 14 5.42 -18.62 -7.52
C TRP A 14 5.88 -20.05 -7.25
N LYS A 15 6.71 -20.24 -6.22
CA LYS A 15 7.05 -21.59 -5.69
C LYS A 15 5.85 -22.30 -5.10
N SER A 16 4.92 -21.55 -4.49
CA SER A 16 3.69 -22.09 -3.92
C SER A 16 2.53 -21.86 -4.88
N GLU A 17 1.81 -22.91 -5.24
CA GLU A 17 0.68 -22.86 -6.13
C GLU A 17 -0.48 -22.03 -5.56
N GLU A 18 -0.64 -22.00 -4.24
CA GLU A 18 -1.67 -21.21 -3.57
C GLU A 18 -1.54 -19.72 -3.87
N CYS A 19 -0.32 -19.22 -4.04
CA CYS A 19 -0.07 -17.83 -4.40
C CYS A 19 -0.64 -17.46 -5.79
N SER A 20 -0.69 -18.42 -6.72
CA SER A 20 -1.29 -18.20 -8.05
C SER A 20 -2.82 -18.04 -8.00
N ARG A 21 -3.46 -18.41 -6.90
CA ARG A 21 -4.90 -18.29 -6.67
C ARG A 21 -5.28 -17.14 -5.75
N ALA A 22 -4.29 -16.34 -5.33
CA ALA A 22 -4.49 -15.19 -4.47
C ALA A 22 -4.47 -13.88 -5.28
N GLY A 23 -5.47 -13.02 -5.11
CA GLY A 23 -5.48 -11.68 -5.72
C GLY A 23 -4.37 -10.79 -5.19
N THR A 24 -3.98 -11.01 -3.93
CA THR A 24 -2.88 -10.30 -3.27
C THR A 24 -2.02 -11.29 -2.50
N VAL A 25 -0.70 -11.17 -2.64
CA VAL A 25 0.30 -11.94 -1.92
C VAL A 25 1.20 -10.98 -1.16
N HIS A 26 1.51 -11.29 0.10
CA HIS A 26 2.48 -10.54 0.88
C HIS A 26 3.76 -11.37 1.02
N VAL A 27 4.90 -10.80 0.64
CA VAL A 27 6.21 -11.42 0.76
C VAL A 27 7.09 -10.64 1.73
N GLY A 28 7.62 -11.32 2.74
CA GLY A 28 8.42 -10.66 3.78
C GLY A 28 9.47 -11.58 4.40
N GLY A 29 9.29 -12.90 4.28
CA GLY A 29 10.15 -13.88 4.92
C GLY A 29 9.72 -14.19 6.35
N THR A 30 10.70 -14.27 7.27
CA THR A 30 10.43 -14.54 8.69
C THR A 30 9.85 -13.32 9.41
N LEU A 31 9.22 -13.55 10.57
CA LEU A 31 8.77 -12.47 11.44
C LEU A 31 9.89 -11.48 11.78
N ALA A 32 11.11 -11.99 12.01
CA ALA A 32 12.26 -11.15 12.31
C ALA A 32 12.66 -10.26 11.11
N GLU A 33 12.59 -10.78 9.88
CA GLU A 33 12.86 -10.00 8.67
C GLU A 33 11.80 -8.90 8.46
N ILE A 34 10.52 -9.22 8.66
CA ILE A 34 9.42 -8.25 8.57
C ILE A 34 9.60 -7.16 9.62
N ALA A 35 9.84 -7.53 10.88
CA ALA A 35 10.04 -6.57 11.96
C ALA A 35 11.27 -5.68 11.71
N ALA A 36 12.36 -6.22 11.17
CA ALA A 36 13.54 -5.45 10.81
C ALA A 36 13.26 -4.46 9.66
N ALA A 37 12.48 -4.86 8.66
CA ALA A 37 12.09 -3.99 7.55
C ALA A 37 11.27 -2.79 8.04
N GLU A 38 10.23 -3.03 8.85
CA GLU A 38 9.38 -1.97 9.40
C GLU A 38 10.15 -1.05 10.36
N LEU A 39 11.07 -1.62 11.16
CA LEU A 39 11.92 -0.83 12.05
C LEU A 39 12.89 0.07 11.27
N ALA A 40 13.44 -0.39 10.13
CA ALA A 40 14.29 0.44 9.27
C ALA A 40 13.50 1.66 8.75
N VAL A 41 12.27 1.44 8.25
CA VAL A 41 11.40 2.54 7.80
C VAL A 41 11.13 3.53 8.93
N TRP A 42 10.84 3.05 10.13
CA TRP A 42 10.61 3.89 11.32
C TRP A 42 11.84 4.73 11.68
N ARG A 43 13.05 4.20 11.46
CA ARG A 43 14.32 4.90 11.67
C ARG A 43 14.71 5.87 10.54
N GLY A 44 13.91 5.96 9.49
CA GLY A 44 14.21 6.78 8.32
C GLY A 44 15.17 6.11 7.32
N GLU A 45 15.32 4.79 7.37
CA GLU A 45 16.22 4.00 6.51
C GLU A 45 15.42 3.14 5.53
N PRO A 46 15.79 3.12 4.23
CA PRO A 46 15.19 2.18 3.28
C PRO A 46 15.54 0.73 3.64
N PRO A 47 14.55 -0.17 3.80
CA PRO A 47 14.81 -1.53 4.25
C PRO A 47 15.58 -2.35 3.20
N GLU A 48 16.53 -3.18 3.67
CA GLU A 48 17.32 -4.08 2.82
C GLU A 48 16.44 -5.20 2.21
N LYS A 49 15.57 -5.78 3.02
CA LYS A 49 14.62 -6.82 2.62
C LYS A 49 13.22 -6.34 2.91
N PRO A 50 12.60 -5.58 2.00
CA PRO A 50 11.30 -4.98 2.26
C PRO A 50 10.20 -6.03 2.45
N PHE A 51 9.21 -5.70 3.28
CA PHE A 51 7.91 -6.33 3.22
C PHE A 51 7.18 -5.80 2.00
N VAL A 52 6.77 -6.68 1.08
CA VAL A 52 6.20 -6.30 -0.22
C VAL A 52 4.79 -6.83 -0.35
N LEU A 53 3.86 -5.95 -0.70
CA LEU A 53 2.54 -6.33 -1.18
C LEU A 53 2.59 -6.51 -2.70
N VAL A 54 2.05 -7.62 -3.18
CA VAL A 54 2.00 -8.00 -4.60
C VAL A 54 0.56 -8.25 -5.01
N ALA A 55 0.00 -7.42 -5.86
CA ALA A 55 -1.38 -7.56 -6.34
C ALA A 55 -1.42 -8.06 -7.79
N GLN A 56 -2.19 -9.14 -8.00
CA GLN A 56 -2.26 -9.92 -9.25
C GLN A 56 -3.63 -9.81 -9.90
N GLN A 57 -4.11 -8.59 -10.15
CA GLN A 57 -5.47 -8.33 -10.62
C GLN A 57 -5.83 -9.02 -11.93
N SER A 58 -4.86 -9.19 -12.85
CA SER A 58 -5.11 -9.83 -14.15
C SER A 58 -5.36 -11.35 -14.09
N LEU A 59 -5.08 -12.00 -12.95
CA LEU A 59 -5.46 -13.40 -12.73
C LEU A 59 -6.97 -13.57 -12.57
N PHE A 60 -7.68 -12.53 -12.14
CA PHE A 60 -9.11 -12.55 -11.84
C PHE A 60 -9.94 -11.69 -12.78
N ASP A 61 -9.31 -10.81 -13.54
CA ASP A 61 -9.93 -9.93 -14.52
C ASP A 61 -9.09 -9.91 -15.81
N SER A 62 -9.52 -10.73 -16.78
CA SER A 62 -8.83 -10.87 -18.07
C SER A 62 -8.85 -9.60 -18.93
N THR A 63 -9.65 -8.59 -18.56
CA THR A 63 -9.68 -7.30 -19.27
C THR A 63 -8.49 -6.41 -18.94
N ARG A 64 -7.69 -6.76 -17.92
CA ARG A 64 -6.55 -5.99 -17.41
C ARG A 64 -5.26 -6.14 -18.23
N ALA A 65 -5.20 -7.13 -19.13
CA ALA A 65 -4.03 -7.37 -19.96
C ALA A 65 -4.43 -8.06 -21.27
N PRO A 66 -3.64 -7.95 -22.35
CA PRO A 66 -3.83 -8.78 -23.54
C PRO A 66 -3.72 -10.28 -23.22
N ALA A 67 -4.28 -11.13 -24.08
CA ALA A 67 -4.23 -12.58 -23.91
C ALA A 67 -2.79 -13.08 -23.71
N GLY A 68 -2.57 -13.89 -22.69
CA GLY A 68 -1.26 -14.43 -22.32
C GLY A 68 -0.31 -13.44 -21.63
N LYS A 69 -0.72 -12.19 -21.44
CA LYS A 69 0.03 -11.19 -20.69
C LYS A 69 -0.64 -10.90 -19.36
N HIS A 70 0.13 -10.32 -18.43
CA HIS A 70 -0.34 -10.01 -17.08
C HIS A 70 0.07 -8.61 -16.64
N THR A 71 -0.74 -8.03 -15.76
CA THR A 71 -0.38 -6.83 -15.02
C THR A 71 -0.16 -7.20 -13.56
N LEU A 72 0.78 -6.55 -12.94
CA LEU A 72 1.10 -6.67 -11.53
C LEU A 72 1.36 -5.29 -10.98
N TRP A 73 0.92 -5.01 -9.77
CA TRP A 73 1.45 -3.87 -9.04
C TRP A 73 1.92 -4.29 -7.65
N THR A 74 2.96 -3.65 -7.22
CA THR A 74 3.61 -3.95 -5.94
C THR A 74 3.89 -2.68 -5.20
N TYR A 75 3.95 -2.74 -3.88
CA TYR A 75 4.56 -1.67 -3.11
C TYR A 75 5.25 -2.21 -1.86
N CYS A 76 6.16 -1.40 -1.35
CA CYS A 76 6.77 -1.60 -0.04
C CYS A 76 6.75 -0.31 0.77
N HIS A 77 6.93 -0.44 2.07
CA HIS A 77 7.09 0.69 2.96
C HIS A 77 8.51 1.28 2.82
N VAL A 78 8.58 2.59 2.82
CA VAL A 78 9.82 3.38 2.80
C VAL A 78 9.64 4.61 3.70
N PRO A 79 10.73 5.26 4.13
CA PRO A 79 10.64 6.51 4.86
C PRO A 79 9.83 7.56 4.10
N ASN A 80 9.09 8.39 4.83
CA ASN A 80 8.31 9.49 4.26
C ASN A 80 9.22 10.41 3.44
N GLY A 81 8.82 10.75 2.21
CA GLY A 81 9.59 11.59 1.30
C GLY A 81 10.87 10.94 0.73
N SER A 82 11.08 9.64 0.93
CA SER A 82 12.27 8.95 0.43
C SER A 82 12.41 9.07 -1.08
N SER A 83 13.61 9.38 -1.55
CA SER A 83 14.01 9.35 -2.96
C SER A 83 14.81 8.10 -3.34
N PHE A 84 15.00 7.17 -2.40
CA PHE A 84 15.74 5.94 -2.64
C PHE A 84 14.98 5.03 -3.61
N ASP A 85 15.66 4.54 -4.65
CA ASP A 85 15.10 3.57 -5.59
C ASP A 85 15.13 2.15 -4.98
N MET A 86 13.94 1.63 -4.67
CA MET A 86 13.77 0.30 -4.09
C MET A 86 13.64 -0.81 -5.13
N THR A 87 13.71 -0.52 -6.43
CA THR A 87 13.41 -1.47 -7.50
C THR A 87 14.17 -2.79 -7.33
N GLU A 88 15.50 -2.68 -7.18
CA GLU A 88 16.36 -3.87 -7.03
C GLU A 88 16.02 -4.68 -5.77
N ARG A 89 15.83 -4.02 -4.63
CA ARG A 89 15.51 -4.67 -3.36
C ARG A 89 14.13 -5.33 -3.39
N LEU A 90 13.15 -4.67 -4.02
CA LEU A 90 11.79 -5.17 -4.15
C LEU A 90 11.72 -6.38 -5.08
N GLU A 91 12.36 -6.31 -6.25
CA GLU A 91 12.42 -7.43 -7.19
C GLU A 91 13.18 -8.63 -6.62
N SER A 92 14.32 -8.39 -5.95
CA SER A 92 15.06 -9.44 -5.25
C SER A 92 14.22 -10.12 -4.16
N GLN A 93 13.37 -9.35 -3.46
CA GLN A 93 12.47 -9.91 -2.46
C GLN A 93 11.41 -10.82 -3.09
N ILE A 94 10.84 -10.43 -4.24
CA ILE A 94 9.88 -11.27 -4.97
C ILE A 94 10.56 -12.54 -5.48
N GLU A 95 11.76 -12.45 -6.05
CA GLU A 95 12.49 -13.60 -6.59
C GLU A 95 12.84 -14.67 -5.56
N ARG A 96 12.96 -14.34 -4.28
CA ARG A 96 13.11 -15.34 -3.22
C ARG A 96 11.96 -16.37 -3.20
N PHE A 97 10.76 -15.94 -3.58
CA PHE A 97 9.52 -16.71 -3.52
C PHE A 97 8.97 -17.08 -4.92
N ALA A 98 9.40 -16.36 -5.95
CA ALA A 98 9.03 -16.54 -7.34
C ALA A 98 10.28 -16.46 -8.23
N PRO A 99 11.09 -17.56 -8.33
CA PRO A 99 12.27 -17.60 -9.20
C PRO A 99 11.91 -17.27 -10.65
N ASP A 100 12.83 -16.62 -11.35
CA ASP A 100 12.65 -16.14 -12.74
C ASP A 100 11.56 -15.06 -12.91
N PHE A 101 11.17 -14.39 -11.83
CA PHE A 101 10.22 -13.27 -11.88
C PHE A 101 10.72 -12.16 -12.82
N ARG A 102 12.01 -11.81 -12.72
CA ARG A 102 12.61 -10.75 -13.53
C ARG A 102 12.56 -11.05 -15.03
N ASP A 103 12.66 -12.32 -15.40
CA ASP A 103 12.58 -12.74 -16.81
C ASP A 103 11.17 -12.57 -17.40
N ARG A 104 10.16 -12.42 -16.56
CA ARG A 104 8.78 -12.12 -16.96
C ARG A 104 8.51 -10.64 -17.20
N ILE A 105 9.41 -9.75 -16.79
CA ILE A 105 9.16 -8.31 -16.86
C ILE A 105 9.33 -7.81 -18.31
N LEU A 106 8.24 -7.35 -18.92
CA LEU A 106 8.23 -6.67 -20.21
C LEU A 106 8.47 -5.16 -20.05
N ALA A 107 7.86 -4.57 -19.04
CA ALA A 107 8.01 -3.16 -18.72
C ALA A 107 7.66 -2.91 -17.25
N ARG A 108 8.18 -1.83 -16.70
CA ARG A 108 7.86 -1.36 -15.35
C ARG A 108 7.67 0.16 -15.32
N HIS A 109 6.84 0.62 -14.42
CA HIS A 109 6.70 2.02 -14.06
C HIS A 109 6.87 2.17 -12.55
N VAL A 110 7.84 2.98 -12.15
CA VAL A 110 8.16 3.24 -10.75
C VAL A 110 7.44 4.51 -10.30
N SER A 111 6.91 4.50 -9.08
CA SER A 111 6.35 5.67 -8.41
C SER A 111 6.99 5.81 -7.04
N THR A 112 7.89 6.77 -6.92
CA THR A 112 8.53 7.13 -5.67
C THR A 112 7.59 7.91 -4.75
N PRO A 113 7.85 8.02 -3.44
CA PRO A 113 7.09 8.90 -2.54
C PRO A 113 6.93 10.33 -3.05
N VAL A 114 7.97 10.89 -3.64
CA VAL A 114 7.97 12.25 -4.19
C VAL A 114 7.05 12.37 -5.42
N GLU A 115 7.03 11.36 -6.28
CA GLU A 115 6.14 11.33 -7.45
C GLU A 115 4.68 11.12 -7.05
N LEU A 116 4.42 10.30 -6.03
CA LEU A 116 3.08 10.12 -5.49
C LEU A 116 2.52 11.41 -4.89
N GLU A 117 3.34 12.19 -4.17
CA GLU A 117 2.93 13.50 -3.66
C GLU A 117 2.67 14.50 -4.79
N ARG A 118 3.47 14.49 -5.86
CA ARG A 118 3.22 15.31 -7.06
C ARG A 118 1.93 14.93 -7.78
N TYR A 119 1.65 13.62 -7.84
CA TYR A 119 0.42 13.10 -8.42
C TYR A 119 -0.81 13.51 -7.60
N ASN A 120 -0.72 13.44 -6.28
CA ASN A 120 -1.78 13.85 -5.36
C ASN A 120 -1.17 14.49 -4.11
N THR A 121 -1.34 15.80 -3.98
CA THR A 121 -0.79 16.61 -2.88
C THR A 121 -1.30 16.21 -1.48
N ASN A 122 -2.35 15.38 -1.38
CA ASN A 122 -2.78 14.80 -0.10
C ASN A 122 -1.90 13.62 0.33
N TYR A 123 -1.08 13.06 -0.55
CA TYR A 123 -0.12 12.01 -0.24
C TYR A 123 1.20 12.61 0.25
N VAL A 124 1.16 13.35 1.34
CA VAL A 124 2.33 14.05 1.90
C VAL A 124 3.49 13.10 2.14
N GLY A 125 4.61 13.33 1.42
CA GLY A 125 5.77 12.44 1.44
C GLY A 125 5.48 11.00 0.93
N GLY A 126 4.44 10.84 0.08
CA GLY A 126 4.03 9.53 -0.46
C GLY A 126 3.24 8.66 0.53
N ASP A 127 2.68 9.26 1.58
CA ASP A 127 1.80 8.56 2.52
C ASP A 127 0.41 8.39 1.94
N ILE A 128 -0.02 7.12 1.77
CA ILE A 128 -1.36 6.76 1.27
C ILE A 128 -2.37 6.48 2.38
N ASN A 129 -1.95 6.50 3.65
CA ASN A 129 -2.79 6.16 4.79
C ASN A 129 -3.38 7.37 5.52
N GLY A 130 -2.99 8.59 5.11
CA GLY A 130 -3.47 9.83 5.71
C GLY A 130 -2.94 10.05 7.11
N GLY A 131 -1.70 9.66 7.38
CA GLY A 131 -0.98 9.83 8.63
C GLY A 131 -0.40 8.52 9.17
N VAL A 132 0.54 8.64 10.11
CA VAL A 132 1.22 7.50 10.73
C VAL A 132 0.22 6.57 11.43
N GLN A 133 0.49 5.26 11.35
CA GLN A 133 -0.38 4.22 11.94
C GLN A 133 0.22 3.72 13.26
N ASP A 134 0.33 4.59 14.25
CA ASP A 134 0.74 4.25 15.60
C ASP A 134 -0.43 4.19 16.60
N LEU A 135 -0.17 3.73 17.80
CA LEU A 135 -1.21 3.59 18.85
C LEU A 135 -1.86 4.93 19.21
N TRP A 136 -1.13 6.04 19.13
CA TRP A 136 -1.67 7.37 19.40
C TRP A 136 -2.64 7.80 18.29
N GLN A 137 -2.25 7.61 17.04
CA GLN A 137 -3.06 7.99 15.89
C GLN A 137 -4.35 7.16 15.77
N LEU A 138 -4.39 5.95 16.31
CA LEU A 138 -5.64 5.18 16.41
C LEU A 138 -6.74 5.94 17.17
N TYR A 139 -6.38 6.72 18.18
CA TYR A 139 -7.33 7.44 19.05
C TYR A 139 -7.39 8.94 18.78
N THR A 140 -6.40 9.52 18.13
CA THR A 140 -6.27 10.98 17.99
C THR A 140 -6.37 11.50 16.57
N ARG A 141 -6.55 10.63 15.58
CA ARG A 141 -6.65 11.03 14.17
C ARG A 141 -8.05 11.51 13.77
N PRO A 142 -8.21 12.52 12.90
CA PRO A 142 -7.16 13.44 12.44
C PRO A 142 -6.82 14.50 13.49
N THR A 143 -7.56 14.53 14.59
CA THR A 143 -7.42 15.44 15.74
C THR A 143 -8.08 14.83 16.97
N ILE A 144 -7.69 15.26 18.15
CA ILE A 144 -8.25 14.79 19.43
C ILE A 144 -9.69 15.29 19.55
N ARG A 145 -10.67 14.42 19.31
CA ARG A 145 -12.10 14.68 19.40
C ARG A 145 -12.88 13.43 19.80
N LEU A 146 -13.97 13.59 20.55
CA LEU A 146 -14.90 12.50 20.87
C LEU A 146 -15.58 11.95 19.61
N VAL A 147 -15.89 12.81 18.63
CA VAL A 147 -16.45 12.43 17.33
C VAL A 147 -15.46 12.89 16.25
N PRO A 148 -14.48 12.05 15.88
CA PRO A 148 -13.40 12.44 14.98
C PRO A 148 -13.87 12.69 13.53
N TYR A 149 -15.08 12.31 13.21
CA TYR A 149 -15.71 12.51 11.88
C TYR A 149 -16.35 13.89 11.74
N SER A 150 -16.66 14.59 12.82
CA SER A 150 -17.26 15.93 12.79
C SER A 150 -16.19 17.02 12.58
N THR A 151 -16.60 18.14 11.98
CA THR A 151 -15.77 19.35 11.85
C THR A 151 -16.30 20.48 12.71
N PRO A 152 -15.55 21.60 12.92
CA PRO A 152 -16.09 22.80 13.54
C PRO A 152 -17.24 23.43 12.73
N ALA A 153 -17.28 23.18 11.41
CA ALA A 153 -18.34 23.68 10.55
C ALA A 153 -19.56 22.74 10.62
N ARG A 154 -20.73 23.30 10.91
CA ARG A 154 -21.97 22.55 11.00
C ARG A 154 -22.33 21.92 9.66
N GLY A 155 -22.70 20.62 9.65
CA GLY A 155 -23.09 19.89 8.46
C GLY A 155 -21.94 19.40 7.58
N ILE A 156 -20.66 19.57 8.01
CA ILE A 156 -19.49 19.06 7.32
C ILE A 156 -18.82 17.96 8.13
N TYR A 157 -18.59 16.81 7.48
CA TYR A 157 -18.05 15.60 8.12
C TYR A 157 -16.89 15.03 7.32
N PHE A 158 -15.94 14.37 8.01
CA PHE A 158 -14.82 13.66 7.40
C PHE A 158 -15.13 12.17 7.28
N CYS A 159 -14.83 11.59 6.11
CA CYS A 159 -14.96 10.14 5.85
C CYS A 159 -13.72 9.55 5.16
N SER A 160 -12.55 10.06 5.48
CA SER A 160 -11.30 9.64 4.84
C SER A 160 -10.49 8.65 5.68
N SER A 161 -9.43 8.05 5.08
CA SER A 161 -8.45 7.25 5.81
C SER A 161 -7.75 8.00 6.94
N SER A 162 -7.82 9.32 6.96
CA SER A 162 -7.36 10.16 8.08
C SER A 162 -8.28 10.10 9.31
N THR A 163 -9.43 9.42 9.23
CA THR A 163 -10.32 9.18 10.40
C THR A 163 -10.24 7.72 10.86
N PRO A 164 -10.59 7.39 12.11
CA PRO A 164 -10.64 5.99 12.55
C PRO A 164 -11.61 5.16 11.69
N PRO A 165 -11.34 3.87 11.46
CA PRO A 165 -10.20 3.08 11.91
C PRO A 165 -8.94 3.23 11.05
N GLY A 166 -8.88 4.17 10.12
CA GLY A 166 -7.74 4.40 9.25
C GLY A 166 -7.88 3.82 7.85
N GLY A 167 -6.77 3.65 7.14
CA GLY A 167 -6.73 3.13 5.78
C GLY A 167 -7.16 1.66 5.70
N GLY A 168 -7.74 1.28 4.56
CA GLY A 168 -8.19 -0.09 4.27
C GLY A 168 -9.42 -0.10 3.37
N VAL A 169 -9.66 -1.24 2.72
CA VAL A 169 -10.84 -1.45 1.85
C VAL A 169 -12.00 -2.00 2.69
N HIS A 170 -12.57 -1.19 3.57
CA HIS A 170 -13.61 -1.61 4.52
C HIS A 170 -14.82 -0.65 4.59
N GLY A 171 -14.72 0.58 4.05
CA GLY A 171 -15.80 1.58 4.08
C GLY A 171 -16.15 2.15 5.47
N MET A 172 -15.46 1.75 6.53
CA MET A 172 -15.85 2.08 7.92
C MET A 172 -15.71 3.56 8.24
N CYS A 173 -14.73 4.25 7.67
CA CYS A 173 -14.61 5.71 7.83
C CYS A 173 -15.87 6.43 7.34
N GLY A 174 -16.39 6.03 6.17
CA GLY A 174 -17.65 6.55 5.62
C GLY A 174 -18.86 6.17 6.46
N TYR A 175 -18.93 4.91 6.90
CA TYR A 175 -20.02 4.43 7.76
C TYR A 175 -20.14 5.25 9.05
N PHE A 176 -19.04 5.44 9.77
CA PHE A 176 -19.06 6.19 11.03
C PHE A 176 -19.30 7.69 10.81
N ALA A 177 -18.78 8.26 9.71
CA ALA A 177 -19.08 9.64 9.35
C ALA A 177 -20.57 9.85 9.07
N ALA A 178 -21.21 8.91 8.34
CA ALA A 178 -22.64 8.94 8.09
C ALA A 178 -23.45 8.81 9.40
N GLN A 179 -23.04 7.92 10.31
CA GLN A 179 -23.67 7.81 11.63
C GLN A 179 -23.55 9.10 12.46
N ALA A 180 -22.41 9.81 12.36
CA ALA A 180 -22.25 11.11 13.01
C ALA A 180 -23.19 12.15 12.40
N ALA A 181 -23.27 12.23 11.09
CA ALA A 181 -24.15 13.17 10.38
C ALA A 181 -25.64 12.93 10.70
N LEU A 182 -26.09 11.67 10.74
CA LEU A 182 -27.47 11.31 11.07
C LEU A 182 -27.89 11.64 12.50
N ARG A 183 -26.94 11.75 13.44
CA ARG A 183 -27.25 12.16 14.82
C ARG A 183 -27.44 13.66 14.98
N ASP A 184 -26.95 14.44 14.01
CA ASP A 184 -27.03 15.90 14.01
C ASP A 184 -28.26 16.43 13.23
N LEU A 185 -29.03 15.51 12.60
CA LEU A 185 -30.31 15.80 11.93
C LEU A 185 -31.49 15.73 12.89
#